data_9561f00d5d031b8b07cbb0699f464a50
#
_entry.id   9561f00d5d031b8b07cbb0699f464a50
#
_cell.length_a   1.000
_cell.length_b   1.000
_cell.length_c   1.000
_cell.angle_alpha   90.00
_cell.angle_beta   90.00
_cell.angle_gamma   90.00
#
_symmetry.space_group_name_H-M   'P 1'
#
loop_
_entity.id
_entity.type
_entity.pdbx_description
1 polymer ?
#
loop_
_entity_poly.entity_id
_entity_poly.type
_entity_poly.pdbx_seq_one_letter_code
_entity_poly.pdbx_strand_id
1 'polypeptide(L)'
;MQRKLTRFAITAGIVSLITLGLLETAVRLLMPQQELYPRYRYSERYGHLLPTSATIVHQLPGAWRFVYHTNEYGFRVGMPEPSNRYDRPNVLLLGDSCTFGQGVNDGEQYSAVLARRFGAEATVVNLGVPGFGLTHEIRAFYEFGLVYQPAVVVLQFHMNDVDDDVYEKVTTFEGGRFRFHPDQSIAGPLHAVKDWLSTSILQHSAAYNLARDTAYNYWYRRAVRYETPEARQRKEAFYNELFTAFAEDLRSRGIGLIVFDVANHFAKWPGVQSHLQVLAQSGLVRVIESKPWFDGLRDYATPEGHPWGPLGHRVVAEHLVEPIRASLGP
;
A
#
# COMPACT_ATOMS: atom_id res chain seq x y z
N MET A 1 29.62 47.60 14.58
CA MET A 1 29.63 46.15 14.39
C MET A 1 28.24 45.61 14.06
N GLN A 2 27.19 45.91 14.79
CA GLN A 2 25.80 45.47 14.54
C GLN A 2 25.28 45.76 13.12
N ARG A 3 25.40 46.99 12.61
CA ARG A 3 24.93 47.34 11.25
C ARG A 3 25.59 46.52 10.11
N LYS A 4 26.86 46.11 10.28
CA LYS A 4 27.56 45.28 9.30
C LYS A 4 27.03 43.82 9.34
N LEU A 5 26.80 43.29 10.56
CA LEU A 5 26.19 41.97 10.77
C LEU A 5 24.78 41.90 10.21
N THR A 6 23.95 42.92 10.44
CA THR A 6 22.57 42.96 9.89
C THR A 6 22.57 43.00 8.37
N ARG A 7 23.45 43.83 7.76
CA ARG A 7 23.57 43.88 6.28
C ARG A 7 24.03 42.53 5.72
N PHE A 8 25.03 41.90 6.35
CA PHE A 8 25.51 40.58 5.96
C PHE A 8 24.37 39.51 6.05
N ALA A 9 23.63 39.48 7.14
CA ALA A 9 22.52 38.55 7.32
C ALA A 9 21.41 38.77 6.28
N ILE A 10 21.06 40.04 5.97
CA ILE A 10 20.06 40.34 4.94
C ILE A 10 20.57 39.89 3.57
N THR A 11 21.82 40.21 3.22
CA THR A 11 22.40 39.83 1.93
C THR A 11 22.47 38.31 1.80
N ALA A 12 22.93 37.60 2.84
CA ALA A 12 22.95 36.15 2.86
C ALA A 12 21.56 35.56 2.72
N GLY A 13 20.55 36.12 3.39
CA GLY A 13 19.14 35.71 3.25
C GLY A 13 18.61 35.88 1.81
N ILE A 14 18.87 37.06 1.19
CA ILE A 14 18.45 37.31 -0.19
C ILE A 14 19.14 36.34 -1.16
N VAL A 15 20.45 36.15 -1.04
CA VAL A 15 21.20 35.20 -1.88
C VAL A 15 20.68 33.79 -1.71
N SER A 16 20.41 33.35 -0.49
CA SER A 16 19.83 32.02 -0.23
C SER A 16 18.47 31.85 -0.88
N LEU A 17 17.57 32.84 -0.77
CA LEU A 17 16.24 32.80 -1.39
C LEU A 17 16.33 32.72 -2.91
N ILE A 18 17.20 33.52 -3.53
CA ILE A 18 17.42 33.49 -4.97
C ILE A 18 17.96 32.13 -5.41
N THR A 19 18.96 31.60 -4.68
CA THR A 19 19.56 30.29 -4.99
C THR A 19 18.54 29.18 -4.88
N LEU A 20 17.72 29.15 -3.82
CA LEU A 20 16.65 28.18 -3.64
C LEU A 20 15.59 28.31 -4.75
N GLY A 21 15.20 29.53 -5.13
CA GLY A 21 14.27 29.77 -6.23
C GLY A 21 14.79 29.28 -7.59
N LEU A 22 16.08 29.52 -7.85
CA LEU A 22 16.73 29.01 -9.07
C LEU A 22 16.83 27.48 -9.07
N LEU A 23 17.20 26.87 -7.93
CA LEU A 23 17.25 25.42 -7.78
C LEU A 23 15.87 24.81 -8.00
N GLU A 24 14.85 25.33 -7.35
CA GLU A 24 13.47 24.87 -7.50
C GLU A 24 13.02 24.94 -8.97
N THR A 25 13.28 26.06 -9.63
CA THR A 25 12.94 26.26 -11.05
C THR A 25 13.70 25.28 -11.94
N ALA A 26 15.00 25.11 -11.70
CA ALA A 26 15.82 24.18 -12.47
C ALA A 26 15.34 22.74 -12.32
N VAL A 27 15.02 22.29 -11.09
CA VAL A 27 14.51 20.94 -10.86
C VAL A 27 13.15 20.75 -11.55
N ARG A 28 12.23 21.72 -11.43
CA ARG A 28 10.92 21.64 -12.10
C ARG A 28 11.02 21.51 -13.61
N LEU A 29 11.95 22.23 -14.23
CA LEU A 29 12.09 22.24 -15.69
C LEU A 29 12.91 21.06 -16.24
N LEU A 30 13.97 20.66 -15.53
CA LEU A 30 14.93 19.68 -16.03
C LEU A 30 14.68 18.26 -15.48
N MET A 31 14.09 18.16 -14.32
CA MET A 31 13.87 16.90 -13.59
C MET A 31 12.50 16.90 -12.90
N PRO A 32 11.39 16.99 -13.64
CA PRO A 32 10.07 17.05 -13.03
C PRO A 32 9.84 15.86 -12.09
N GLN A 33 9.36 16.15 -10.88
CA GLN A 33 9.16 15.15 -9.81
C GLN A 33 7.69 14.74 -9.75
N GLN A 34 7.48 13.49 -9.36
CA GLN A 34 6.13 13.03 -9.03
C GLN A 34 5.60 13.78 -7.81
N GLU A 35 4.35 14.16 -7.89
CA GLU A 35 3.64 14.87 -6.83
C GLU A 35 2.49 13.99 -6.34
N LEU A 36 2.44 13.76 -5.03
CA LEU A 36 1.30 13.18 -4.34
C LEU A 36 0.82 14.20 -3.30
N TYR A 37 -0.36 14.77 -3.49
CA TYR A 37 -0.86 15.83 -2.63
C TYR A 37 -2.37 15.68 -2.34
N PRO A 38 -2.81 15.79 -1.08
CA PRO A 38 -2.00 15.74 0.15
C PRO A 38 -1.30 14.37 0.33
N ARG A 39 -0.16 14.41 1.03
CA ARG A 39 0.66 13.21 1.25
C ARG A 39 0.17 12.39 2.44
N TYR A 40 0.79 11.20 2.59
CA TYR A 40 0.62 10.37 3.77
C TYR A 40 0.88 11.16 5.05
N ARG A 41 0.09 10.84 6.07
CA ARG A 41 0.28 11.32 7.44
C ARG A 41 0.85 10.22 8.31
N TYR A 42 1.62 10.62 9.29
CA TYR A 42 2.06 9.69 10.30
C TYR A 42 0.87 9.15 11.10
N SER A 43 0.91 7.86 11.36
CA SER A 43 -0.03 7.15 12.21
C SER A 43 0.76 6.32 13.23
N GLU A 44 0.56 6.54 14.51
CA GLU A 44 1.17 5.71 15.56
C GLU A 44 0.81 4.22 15.41
N ARG A 45 -0.36 3.95 14.85
CA ARG A 45 -0.85 2.58 14.67
C ARG A 45 -0.28 1.91 13.42
N TYR A 46 -0.11 2.65 12.34
CA TYR A 46 0.19 2.11 11.00
C TYR A 46 1.48 2.68 10.39
N GLY A 47 2.29 3.44 11.15
CA GLY A 47 3.43 4.15 10.59
C GLY A 47 3.01 5.27 9.63
N HIS A 48 2.12 4.96 8.69
CA HIS A 48 1.56 5.93 7.75
C HIS A 48 0.11 5.57 7.37
N LEU A 49 -0.67 6.59 7.04
CA LEU A 49 -2.01 6.47 6.45
C LEU A 49 -2.23 7.58 5.43
N LEU A 50 -3.14 7.35 4.51
CA LEU A 50 -3.62 8.43 3.65
C LEU A 50 -4.48 9.42 4.45
N PRO A 51 -4.50 10.71 4.05
CA PRO A 51 -5.39 11.69 4.65
C PRO A 51 -6.85 11.26 4.55
N THR A 52 -7.61 11.49 5.61
CA THR A 52 -9.04 11.15 5.68
C THR A 52 -9.90 12.18 4.96
N SER A 53 -11.00 11.74 4.33
CA SER A 53 -11.97 12.58 3.62
C SER A 53 -11.30 13.58 2.65
N ALA A 54 -10.30 13.11 1.93
CA ALA A 54 -9.43 13.94 1.10
C ALA A 54 -9.57 13.64 -0.39
N THR A 55 -9.33 14.67 -1.20
CA THR A 55 -9.04 14.54 -2.63
C THR A 55 -7.53 14.58 -2.82
N ILE A 56 -6.96 13.47 -3.25
CA ILE A 56 -5.52 13.30 -3.45
C ILE A 56 -5.22 13.38 -4.94
N VAL A 57 -4.32 14.27 -5.30
CA VAL A 57 -3.78 14.37 -6.67
C VAL A 57 -2.43 13.69 -6.71
N HIS A 58 -2.29 12.73 -7.60
CA HIS A 58 -1.04 12.04 -7.92
C HIS A 58 -0.69 12.30 -9.37
N GLN A 59 0.43 12.97 -9.62
CA GLN A 59 0.76 13.42 -10.97
C GLN A 59 2.27 13.52 -11.20
N LEU A 60 2.64 13.41 -12.47
CA LEU A 60 3.88 13.98 -13.01
C LEU A 60 3.48 15.13 -13.92
N PRO A 61 3.78 16.39 -13.55
CA PRO A 61 3.38 17.55 -14.34
C PRO A 61 3.75 17.42 -15.82
N GLY A 62 2.77 17.60 -16.69
CA GLY A 62 2.94 17.51 -18.15
C GLY A 62 2.93 16.09 -18.72
N ALA A 63 2.85 15.02 -17.89
CA ALA A 63 2.86 13.65 -18.35
C ALA A 63 1.58 12.87 -18.00
N TRP A 64 1.23 12.78 -16.72
CA TRP A 64 0.06 12.03 -16.28
C TRP A 64 -0.50 12.61 -14.97
N ARG A 65 -1.77 12.33 -14.69
CA ARG A 65 -2.49 12.78 -13.49
C ARG A 65 -3.59 11.80 -13.12
N PHE A 66 -3.61 11.40 -11.85
CA PHE A 66 -4.66 10.60 -11.23
C PHE A 66 -5.28 11.34 -10.05
N VAL A 67 -6.53 11.07 -9.77
CA VAL A 67 -7.25 11.65 -8.64
C VAL A 67 -7.87 10.54 -7.81
N TYR A 68 -7.58 10.54 -6.53
CA TYR A 68 -8.09 9.60 -5.55
C TYR A 68 -8.94 10.33 -4.52
N HIS A 69 -10.04 9.73 -4.11
CA HIS A 69 -10.78 10.20 -2.96
C HIS A 69 -10.68 9.16 -1.85
N THR A 70 -10.49 9.65 -0.61
CA THR A 70 -10.46 8.81 0.58
C THR A 70 -11.68 9.07 1.44
N ASN A 71 -12.10 8.03 2.18
CA ASN A 71 -13.17 8.11 3.16
C ASN A 71 -12.66 8.64 4.51
N GLU A 72 -13.51 8.66 5.51
CA GLU A 72 -13.20 9.13 6.88
C GLU A 72 -12.11 8.33 7.60
N TYR A 73 -11.77 7.13 7.09
CA TYR A 73 -10.70 6.28 7.65
C TYR A 73 -9.39 6.33 6.84
N GLY A 74 -9.38 7.02 5.69
CA GLY A 74 -8.21 7.07 4.80
C GLY A 74 -8.16 5.95 3.76
N PHE A 75 -9.17 5.08 3.69
CA PHE A 75 -9.30 4.09 2.60
C PHE A 75 -9.92 4.72 1.36
N ARG A 76 -9.74 4.07 0.21
CA ARG A 76 -10.34 4.54 -1.04
C ARG A 76 -11.86 4.58 -0.96
N VAL A 77 -12.49 5.61 -1.53
CA VAL A 77 -13.95 5.72 -1.59
C VAL A 77 -14.60 4.56 -2.32
N GLY A 78 -15.90 4.34 -2.05
CA GLY A 78 -16.67 3.24 -2.64
C GLY A 78 -16.84 2.05 -1.68
N MET A 79 -16.31 2.14 -0.44
CA MET A 79 -16.65 1.19 0.61
C MET A 79 -18.11 1.39 1.05
N PRO A 80 -18.85 0.30 1.28
CA PRO A 80 -20.16 0.40 1.89
C PRO A 80 -20.05 0.84 3.36
N GLU A 81 -21.07 1.49 3.86
CA GLU A 81 -21.17 1.75 5.31
C GLU A 81 -21.28 0.44 6.09
N PRO A 82 -20.60 0.29 7.24
CA PRO A 82 -20.77 -0.86 8.11
C PRO A 82 -22.23 -1.00 8.56
N SER A 83 -22.74 -2.22 8.50
CA SER A 83 -24.12 -2.54 8.91
C SER A 83 -24.12 -3.74 9.84
N ASN A 84 -25.11 -3.80 10.74
CA ASN A 84 -25.34 -4.97 11.59
C ASN A 84 -26.03 -6.12 10.85
N ARG A 85 -26.53 -5.86 9.64
CA ARG A 85 -27.15 -6.84 8.75
C ARG A 85 -26.69 -6.58 7.32
N TYR A 86 -26.19 -7.62 6.69
CA TYR A 86 -25.88 -7.63 5.28
C TYR A 86 -26.82 -8.60 4.58
N ASP A 87 -27.55 -8.13 3.59
CA ASP A 87 -28.47 -8.94 2.80
C ASP A 87 -27.72 -9.88 1.83
N ARG A 88 -26.41 -9.72 1.75
CA ARG A 88 -25.52 -10.43 0.85
C ARG A 88 -24.13 -10.60 1.46
N PRO A 89 -23.34 -11.60 1.02
CA PRO A 89 -22.00 -11.81 1.54
C PRO A 89 -21.05 -10.63 1.22
N ASN A 90 -20.10 -10.39 2.10
CA ASN A 90 -19.08 -9.38 1.91
C ASN A 90 -17.75 -10.01 1.51
N VAL A 91 -17.11 -9.41 0.51
CA VAL A 91 -15.77 -9.71 0.01
C VAL A 91 -14.84 -8.62 0.51
N LEU A 92 -13.88 -8.97 1.34
CA LEU A 92 -12.90 -8.04 1.89
C LEU A 92 -11.58 -8.15 1.13
N LEU A 93 -11.09 -7.03 0.61
CA LEU A 93 -9.81 -6.97 -0.10
C LEU A 93 -8.75 -6.35 0.81
N LEU A 94 -7.65 -7.06 1.00
CA LEU A 94 -6.44 -6.62 1.69
C LEU A 94 -5.29 -6.52 0.70
N GLY A 95 -4.37 -5.61 0.92
CA GLY A 95 -3.21 -5.41 0.07
C GLY A 95 -2.67 -3.99 0.14
N ASP A 96 -1.68 -3.73 -0.67
CA ASP A 96 -0.94 -2.48 -0.75
C ASP A 96 -1.49 -1.46 -1.79
N SER A 97 -0.58 -0.79 -2.47
CA SER A 97 -0.86 0.17 -3.55
C SER A 97 -1.65 -0.43 -4.71
N CYS A 98 -1.44 -1.72 -5.01
CA CYS A 98 -2.17 -2.42 -6.05
C CYS A 98 -3.64 -2.63 -5.69
N THR A 99 -3.93 -2.95 -4.43
CA THR A 99 -5.31 -3.08 -3.93
C THR A 99 -5.97 -1.72 -3.76
N PHE A 100 -5.24 -0.72 -3.27
CA PHE A 100 -5.72 0.65 -3.25
C PHE A 100 -6.11 1.14 -4.65
N GLY A 101 -5.40 0.72 -5.68
CA GLY A 101 -5.56 1.17 -7.05
C GLY A 101 -4.76 2.45 -7.33
N GLN A 102 -3.50 2.47 -6.90
CA GLN A 102 -2.59 3.57 -7.25
C GLN A 102 -2.37 3.58 -8.77
N GLY A 103 -2.33 4.78 -9.35
CA GLY A 103 -2.15 4.96 -10.80
C GLY A 103 -3.43 4.78 -11.63
N VAL A 104 -4.62 4.71 -11.01
CA VAL A 104 -5.91 4.75 -11.70
C VAL A 104 -6.90 5.64 -10.95
N ASN A 105 -7.82 6.27 -11.68
CA ASN A 105 -8.85 7.12 -11.07
C ASN A 105 -9.92 6.29 -10.33
N ASP A 106 -10.75 6.97 -9.54
CA ASP A 106 -11.85 6.30 -8.84
C ASP A 106 -12.78 5.57 -9.81
N GLY A 107 -13.14 4.36 -9.43
CA GLY A 107 -13.97 3.49 -10.25
C GLY A 107 -13.21 2.61 -11.25
N GLU A 108 -11.89 2.85 -11.46
CA GLU A 108 -11.05 2.05 -12.36
C GLU A 108 -10.29 0.93 -11.61
N GLN A 109 -10.13 1.05 -10.28
CA GLN A 109 -9.48 0.03 -9.45
C GLN A 109 -10.24 -1.31 -9.48
N TYR A 110 -9.52 -2.42 -9.36
CA TYR A 110 -10.12 -3.76 -9.48
C TYR A 110 -11.25 -4.01 -8.46
N SER A 111 -11.17 -3.40 -7.28
CA SER A 111 -12.23 -3.46 -6.27
C SER A 111 -13.56 -2.88 -6.77
N ALA A 112 -13.51 -1.73 -7.47
CA ALA A 112 -14.69 -1.12 -8.04
C ALA A 112 -15.21 -1.90 -9.27
N VAL A 113 -14.31 -2.51 -10.04
CA VAL A 113 -14.71 -3.42 -11.15
C VAL A 113 -15.41 -4.67 -10.59
N LEU A 114 -14.86 -5.29 -9.55
CA LEU A 114 -15.48 -6.42 -8.84
C LEU A 114 -16.85 -6.04 -8.28
N ALA A 115 -16.97 -4.88 -7.61
CA ALA A 115 -18.24 -4.41 -7.08
C ALA A 115 -19.31 -4.29 -8.17
N ARG A 116 -18.95 -3.79 -9.36
CA ARG A 116 -19.87 -3.75 -10.51
C ARG A 116 -20.19 -5.13 -11.06
N ARG A 117 -19.23 -6.07 -11.07
CA ARG A 117 -19.44 -7.45 -11.56
C ARG A 117 -20.34 -8.27 -10.65
N PHE A 118 -20.17 -8.10 -9.33
CA PHE A 118 -21.03 -8.78 -8.36
C PHE A 118 -22.43 -8.13 -8.23
N GLY A 119 -22.52 -6.82 -8.40
CA GLY A 119 -23.81 -6.12 -8.31
C GLY A 119 -24.55 -6.44 -7.03
N ALA A 120 -25.65 -7.20 -7.13
CA ALA A 120 -26.44 -7.64 -5.97
C ALA A 120 -25.94 -8.94 -5.34
N GLU A 121 -25.01 -9.68 -5.95
CA GLU A 121 -24.52 -10.97 -5.45
C GLU A 121 -23.64 -10.83 -4.20
N ALA A 122 -22.76 -9.83 -4.18
CA ALA A 122 -21.84 -9.60 -3.08
C ALA A 122 -21.48 -8.12 -2.93
N THR A 123 -21.07 -7.74 -1.73
CA THR A 123 -20.51 -6.42 -1.44
C THR A 123 -18.99 -6.49 -1.40
N VAL A 124 -18.30 -5.54 -2.01
CA VAL A 124 -16.84 -5.49 -2.04
C VAL A 124 -16.33 -4.35 -1.16
N VAL A 125 -15.47 -4.69 -0.21
CA VAL A 125 -14.83 -3.75 0.74
C VAL A 125 -13.34 -3.71 0.46
N ASN A 126 -12.79 -2.53 0.20
CA ASN A 126 -11.36 -2.35 -0.12
C ASN A 126 -10.63 -1.69 1.05
N LEU A 127 -9.74 -2.42 1.72
CA LEU A 127 -8.86 -1.93 2.78
C LEU A 127 -7.39 -1.80 2.33
N GLY A 128 -7.13 -1.78 1.03
CA GLY A 128 -5.79 -1.56 0.49
C GLY A 128 -5.27 -0.16 0.80
N VAL A 129 -4.01 -0.07 1.23
CA VAL A 129 -3.31 1.18 1.48
C VAL A 129 -1.89 1.06 0.92
N PRO A 130 -1.41 2.02 0.11
CA PRO A 130 -0.06 1.94 -0.45
C PRO A 130 1.01 1.83 0.63
N GLY A 131 1.91 0.85 0.50
CA GLY A 131 2.98 0.57 1.44
C GLY A 131 2.58 -0.30 2.64
N PHE A 132 1.37 -0.85 2.66
CA PHE A 132 1.03 -1.88 3.64
C PHE A 132 1.69 -3.21 3.25
N GLY A 133 2.19 -3.92 4.27
CA GLY A 133 2.52 -5.33 4.21
C GLY A 133 1.55 -6.13 5.08
N LEU A 134 1.79 -7.43 5.23
CA LEU A 134 0.90 -8.36 5.94
C LEU A 134 0.62 -7.93 7.40
N THR A 135 1.60 -7.35 8.10
CA THR A 135 1.41 -6.86 9.49
C THR A 135 0.35 -5.77 9.57
N HIS A 136 0.31 -4.88 8.58
CA HIS A 136 -0.69 -3.80 8.47
C HIS A 136 -2.05 -4.35 8.04
N GLU A 137 -2.05 -5.26 7.08
CA GLU A 137 -3.26 -5.87 6.52
C GLU A 137 -4.02 -6.67 7.57
N ILE A 138 -3.31 -7.47 8.39
CA ILE A 138 -3.89 -8.16 9.53
C ILE A 138 -4.50 -7.17 10.51
N ARG A 139 -3.77 -6.10 10.85
CA ARG A 139 -4.30 -5.07 11.75
C ARG A 139 -5.53 -4.39 11.16
N ALA A 140 -5.51 -4.03 9.89
CA ALA A 140 -6.65 -3.41 9.20
C ALA A 140 -7.85 -4.35 9.17
N PHE A 141 -7.64 -5.65 8.98
CA PHE A 141 -8.69 -6.65 9.08
C PHE A 141 -9.38 -6.64 10.46
N TYR A 142 -8.61 -6.62 11.55
CA TYR A 142 -9.18 -6.63 12.89
C TYR A 142 -9.83 -5.29 13.28
N GLU A 143 -9.22 -4.16 12.90
CA GLU A 143 -9.72 -2.83 13.29
C GLU A 143 -10.88 -2.34 12.41
N PHE A 144 -10.89 -2.68 11.12
CA PHE A 144 -11.86 -2.17 10.15
C PHE A 144 -12.62 -3.27 9.39
N GLY A 145 -11.99 -4.42 9.15
CA GLY A 145 -12.54 -5.46 8.28
C GLY A 145 -13.63 -6.31 8.95
N LEU A 146 -13.44 -6.68 10.21
CA LEU A 146 -14.37 -7.58 10.93
C LEU A 146 -15.78 -7.05 11.04
N VAL A 147 -15.95 -5.73 11.13
CA VAL A 147 -17.28 -5.10 11.22
C VAL A 147 -18.15 -5.39 9.98
N TYR A 148 -17.53 -5.68 8.84
CA TYR A 148 -18.22 -6.05 7.61
C TYR A 148 -18.62 -7.53 7.55
N GLN A 149 -18.26 -8.36 8.54
CA GLN A 149 -18.59 -9.79 8.57
C GLN A 149 -18.23 -10.48 7.25
N PRO A 150 -16.97 -10.43 6.80
CA PRO A 150 -16.61 -10.95 5.48
C PRO A 150 -16.84 -12.46 5.38
N ALA A 151 -17.39 -12.91 4.25
CA ALA A 151 -17.46 -14.32 3.90
C ALA A 151 -16.15 -14.83 3.29
N VAL A 152 -15.42 -13.91 2.61
CA VAL A 152 -14.13 -14.20 2.00
C VAL A 152 -13.21 -13.00 2.12
N VAL A 153 -11.95 -13.26 2.42
CA VAL A 153 -10.84 -12.31 2.35
C VAL A 153 -10.02 -12.62 1.10
N VAL A 154 -9.75 -11.61 0.30
CA VAL A 154 -8.83 -11.67 -0.84
C VAL A 154 -7.62 -10.82 -0.49
N LEU A 155 -6.48 -11.46 -0.31
CA LEU A 155 -5.22 -10.82 0.03
C LEU A 155 -4.33 -10.77 -1.22
N GLN A 156 -3.91 -9.56 -1.58
CA GLN A 156 -2.98 -9.36 -2.68
C GLN A 156 -1.57 -9.31 -2.14
N PHE A 157 -0.72 -10.21 -2.61
CA PHE A 157 0.70 -10.24 -2.25
C PHE A 157 1.54 -9.40 -3.22
N HIS A 158 2.34 -8.52 -2.69
CA HIS A 158 3.36 -7.78 -3.42
C HIS A 158 4.77 -8.12 -2.91
N MET A 159 5.77 -8.03 -3.78
CA MET A 159 7.14 -8.44 -3.44
C MET A 159 7.80 -7.62 -2.33
N ASN A 160 7.30 -6.42 -2.01
CA ASN A 160 7.81 -5.59 -0.91
C ASN A 160 7.16 -5.92 0.44
N ASP A 161 6.02 -6.63 0.49
CA ASP A 161 5.29 -6.91 1.74
C ASP A 161 6.20 -7.53 2.80
N VAL A 162 7.03 -8.49 2.39
CA VAL A 162 7.96 -9.18 3.30
C VAL A 162 9.05 -8.24 3.85
N ASP A 163 9.46 -7.24 3.07
CA ASP A 163 10.39 -6.21 3.52
C ASP A 163 9.70 -5.19 4.42
N ASP A 164 8.54 -4.71 4.04
CA ASP A 164 7.75 -3.70 4.75
C ASP A 164 7.33 -4.22 6.13
N ASP A 165 6.98 -5.50 6.26
CA ASP A 165 6.65 -6.18 7.52
C ASP A 165 7.75 -6.16 8.57
N VAL A 166 9.01 -6.09 8.15
CA VAL A 166 10.15 -6.03 9.08
C VAL A 166 10.46 -4.60 9.49
N TYR A 167 10.25 -3.64 8.59
CA TYR A 167 10.49 -2.22 8.86
C TYR A 167 9.40 -1.58 9.71
N GLU A 168 8.15 -1.93 9.46
CA GLU A 168 6.97 -1.38 10.15
C GLU A 168 6.19 -2.51 10.83
N LYS A 169 6.83 -3.19 11.78
CA LYS A 169 6.31 -4.36 12.50
C LYS A 169 5.17 -3.99 13.45
N VAL A 170 4.01 -3.65 12.91
CA VAL A 170 2.85 -3.21 13.70
C VAL A 170 1.99 -4.36 14.22
N THR A 171 2.23 -5.59 13.78
CA THR A 171 1.55 -6.81 14.24
C THR A 171 2.56 -7.93 14.43
N THR A 172 2.43 -8.69 15.55
CA THR A 172 3.13 -9.95 15.80
C THR A 172 2.14 -11.03 16.21
N PHE A 173 2.55 -12.30 16.12
CA PHE A 173 1.78 -13.42 16.65
C PHE A 173 2.55 -14.03 17.81
N GLU A 174 2.00 -13.93 19.02
CA GLU A 174 2.67 -14.34 20.26
C GLU A 174 1.69 -15.00 21.22
N GLY A 175 2.06 -16.17 21.75
CA GLY A 175 1.21 -16.90 22.68
C GLY A 175 -0.17 -17.25 22.12
N GLY A 176 -0.26 -17.58 20.81
CA GLY A 176 -1.51 -17.95 20.14
C GLY A 176 -2.46 -16.77 19.86
N ARG A 177 -1.96 -15.53 19.86
CA ARG A 177 -2.76 -14.32 19.64
C ARG A 177 -1.99 -13.28 18.84
N PHE A 178 -2.72 -12.50 18.01
CA PHE A 178 -2.16 -11.30 17.40
C PHE A 178 -1.97 -10.20 18.44
N ARG A 179 -0.81 -9.55 18.40
CA ARG A 179 -0.44 -8.39 19.19
C ARG A 179 -0.23 -7.21 18.28
N PHE A 180 -0.88 -6.10 18.59
CA PHE A 180 -0.75 -4.85 17.83
C PHE A 180 0.16 -3.90 18.57
N HIS A 181 1.17 -3.41 17.86
CA HIS A 181 2.19 -2.52 18.40
C HIS A 181 2.09 -1.13 17.75
N PRO A 182 2.48 -0.07 18.45
CA PRO A 182 2.71 1.21 17.77
C PRO A 182 3.88 1.07 16.77
N ASP A 183 3.85 1.88 15.72
CA ASP A 183 4.98 1.97 14.80
C ASP A 183 6.26 2.39 15.52
N GLN A 184 7.33 1.63 15.31
CA GLN A 184 8.66 1.85 15.89
C GLN A 184 9.73 2.12 14.82
N SER A 185 9.32 2.28 13.56
CA SER A 185 10.24 2.47 12.43
C SER A 185 11.09 3.74 12.54
N ILE A 186 10.59 4.74 13.26
CA ILE A 186 11.27 6.02 13.48
C ILE A 186 11.23 6.39 14.96
N ALA A 187 12.33 6.89 15.51
CA ALA A 187 12.40 7.29 16.91
C ALA A 187 11.54 8.53 17.22
N GLY A 188 10.67 8.42 18.22
CA GLY A 188 9.74 9.38 18.80
C GLY A 188 9.68 10.79 18.20
N PRO A 189 10.54 11.76 18.62
CA PRO A 189 10.43 13.15 18.17
C PRO A 189 10.68 13.34 16.65
N LEU A 190 11.32 12.39 15.97
CA LEU A 190 11.56 12.47 14.54
C LEU A 190 10.27 12.25 13.72
N HIS A 191 9.26 11.59 14.28
CA HIS A 191 7.94 11.48 13.64
C HIS A 191 7.30 12.83 13.39
N ALA A 192 7.32 13.71 14.40
CA ALA A 192 6.77 15.06 14.29
C ALA A 192 7.48 15.87 13.21
N VAL A 193 8.81 15.73 13.09
CA VAL A 193 9.59 16.37 12.04
C VAL A 193 9.23 15.80 10.66
N LYS A 194 9.16 14.49 10.52
CA LYS A 194 8.77 13.82 9.27
C LYS A 194 7.37 14.22 8.83
N ASP A 195 6.41 14.22 9.75
CA ASP A 195 5.03 14.61 9.48
C ASP A 195 4.94 16.09 9.07
N TRP A 196 5.62 16.98 9.82
CA TRP A 196 5.71 18.39 9.47
C TRP A 196 6.33 18.62 8.08
N LEU A 197 7.43 17.97 7.76
CA LEU A 197 8.06 18.06 6.42
C LEU A 197 7.10 17.55 5.32
N SER A 198 6.39 16.46 5.58
CA SER A 198 5.48 15.83 4.62
C SER A 198 4.19 16.61 4.41
N THR A 199 3.74 17.40 5.40
CA THR A 199 2.47 18.15 5.36
C THR A 199 2.67 19.66 5.19
N SER A 200 3.91 20.15 5.32
CA SER A 200 4.24 21.58 5.12
C SER A 200 4.22 21.98 3.66
N ILE A 201 4.42 23.27 3.41
CA ILE A 201 4.57 23.82 2.05
C ILE A 201 5.71 23.16 1.26
N LEU A 202 6.67 22.53 1.94
CA LEU A 202 7.80 21.83 1.30
C LEU A 202 7.36 20.63 0.45
N GLN A 203 6.20 20.01 0.74
CA GLN A 203 5.67 18.93 -0.10
C GLN A 203 5.44 19.34 -1.56
N HIS A 204 5.27 20.65 -1.82
CA HIS A 204 5.14 21.22 -3.15
C HIS A 204 6.46 21.62 -3.79
N SER A 205 7.59 21.51 -3.08
CA SER A 205 8.91 21.82 -3.62
C SER A 205 9.46 20.63 -4.40
N ALA A 206 9.74 20.83 -5.69
CA ALA A 206 10.36 19.82 -6.54
C ALA A 206 11.78 19.48 -6.07
N ALA A 207 12.54 20.49 -5.62
CA ALA A 207 13.88 20.26 -5.05
C ALA A 207 13.84 19.43 -3.77
N TYR A 208 12.89 19.69 -2.87
CA TYR A 208 12.69 18.87 -1.68
C TYR A 208 12.29 17.43 -2.03
N ASN A 209 11.34 17.25 -2.94
CA ASN A 209 10.89 15.93 -3.38
C ASN A 209 12.05 15.13 -4.00
N LEU A 210 12.85 15.75 -4.87
CA LEU A 210 14.04 15.14 -5.46
C LEU A 210 15.04 14.69 -4.38
N ALA A 211 15.34 15.56 -3.41
CA ALA A 211 16.28 15.24 -2.34
C ALA A 211 15.79 14.09 -1.47
N ARG A 212 14.51 14.13 -1.08
CA ARG A 212 13.85 13.08 -0.29
C ARG A 212 13.87 11.73 -1.00
N ASP A 213 13.42 11.69 -2.26
CA ASP A 213 13.30 10.44 -3.02
C ASP A 213 14.69 9.87 -3.36
N THR A 214 15.67 10.73 -3.61
CA THR A 214 17.07 10.32 -3.77
C THR A 214 17.61 9.70 -2.50
N ALA A 215 17.37 10.33 -1.34
CA ALA A 215 17.80 9.80 -0.04
C ALA A 215 17.12 8.46 0.26
N TYR A 216 15.81 8.37 0.09
CA TYR A 216 15.07 7.13 0.29
C TYR A 216 15.60 6.00 -0.60
N ASN A 217 15.72 6.23 -1.91
CA ASN A 217 16.22 5.25 -2.86
C ASN A 217 17.67 4.82 -2.56
N TYR A 218 18.51 5.73 -2.09
CA TYR A 218 19.89 5.41 -1.68
C TYR A 218 19.90 4.44 -0.50
N TRP A 219 19.12 4.73 0.56
CA TRP A 219 19.05 3.88 1.76
C TRP A 219 18.38 2.55 1.47
N TYR A 220 17.28 2.54 0.72
CA TYR A 220 16.57 1.33 0.32
C TYR A 220 17.48 0.40 -0.50
N ARG A 221 18.11 0.92 -1.56
CA ARG A 221 19.03 0.12 -2.39
C ARG A 221 20.21 -0.42 -1.59
N ARG A 222 20.68 0.34 -0.62
CA ARG A 222 21.76 -0.11 0.26
C ARG A 222 21.29 -1.26 1.15
N ALA A 223 20.10 -1.15 1.75
CA ALA A 223 19.53 -2.20 2.59
C ALA A 223 19.34 -3.51 1.81
N VAL A 224 18.74 -3.45 0.62
CA VAL A 224 18.54 -4.63 -0.25
C VAL A 224 19.87 -5.22 -0.75
N ARG A 225 20.84 -4.37 -1.13
CA ARG A 225 22.14 -4.83 -1.67
C ARG A 225 22.99 -5.61 -0.67
N TYR A 226 22.85 -5.31 0.61
CA TYR A 226 23.63 -5.91 1.70
C TYR A 226 22.80 -6.91 2.52
N GLU A 227 21.67 -7.35 2.00
CA GLU A 227 20.86 -8.37 2.66
C GLU A 227 21.60 -9.72 2.62
N THR A 228 21.76 -10.33 3.79
CA THR A 228 22.33 -11.68 3.87
C THR A 228 21.26 -12.75 3.64
N PRO A 229 21.63 -13.96 3.18
CA PRO A 229 20.68 -15.08 3.06
C PRO A 229 19.93 -15.38 4.37
N GLU A 230 20.63 -15.29 5.50
CA GLU A 230 20.03 -15.53 6.82
C GLU A 230 19.03 -14.44 7.23
N ALA A 231 19.31 -13.16 6.86
CA ALA A 231 18.37 -12.07 7.07
C ALA A 231 17.10 -12.28 6.25
N ARG A 232 17.25 -12.67 5.00
CA ARG A 232 16.17 -13.00 4.09
C ARG A 232 15.32 -14.15 4.61
N GLN A 233 15.96 -15.24 5.05
CA GLN A 233 15.28 -16.40 5.61
C GLN A 233 14.46 -16.03 6.87
N ARG A 234 15.01 -15.15 7.73
CA ARG A 234 14.26 -14.65 8.90
C ARG A 234 13.02 -13.84 8.51
N LYS A 235 13.10 -13.04 7.46
CA LYS A 235 11.94 -12.29 6.93
C LYS A 235 10.86 -13.24 6.41
N GLU A 236 11.25 -14.23 5.59
CA GLU A 236 10.33 -15.24 5.09
C GLU A 236 9.68 -16.05 6.23
N ALA A 237 10.47 -16.43 7.24
CA ALA A 237 9.94 -17.17 8.39
C ALA A 237 8.91 -16.35 9.19
N PHE A 238 9.19 -15.06 9.41
CA PHE A 238 8.27 -14.15 10.09
C PHE A 238 6.97 -13.96 9.31
N TYR A 239 7.07 -13.72 8.00
CA TYR A 239 5.90 -13.63 7.12
C TYR A 239 5.06 -14.90 7.16
N ASN A 240 5.70 -16.07 7.01
CA ASN A 240 5.05 -17.36 6.98
C ASN A 240 4.33 -17.70 8.28
N GLU A 241 4.92 -17.36 9.45
CA GLU A 241 4.29 -17.53 10.77
C GLU A 241 3.02 -16.67 10.88
N LEU A 242 3.12 -15.39 10.53
CA LEU A 242 1.96 -14.48 10.57
C LEU A 242 0.86 -14.91 9.61
N PHE A 243 1.24 -15.28 8.38
CA PHE A 243 0.28 -15.72 7.37
C PHE A 243 -0.46 -16.99 7.80
N THR A 244 0.26 -17.97 8.34
CA THR A 244 -0.35 -19.20 8.84
C THR A 244 -1.35 -18.91 9.94
N ALA A 245 -0.94 -18.12 10.94
CA ALA A 245 -1.81 -17.77 12.05
C ALA A 245 -3.07 -17.00 11.57
N PHE A 246 -2.92 -16.13 10.58
CA PHE A 246 -4.03 -15.39 10.01
C PHE A 246 -4.99 -16.30 9.23
N ALA A 247 -4.45 -17.19 8.42
CA ALA A 247 -5.25 -18.17 7.67
C ALA A 247 -6.03 -19.11 8.58
N GLU A 248 -5.41 -19.58 9.68
CA GLU A 248 -6.06 -20.41 10.69
C GLU A 248 -7.17 -19.66 11.45
N ASP A 249 -6.94 -18.38 11.81
CA ASP A 249 -7.96 -17.57 12.45
C ASP A 249 -9.15 -17.32 11.52
N LEU A 250 -8.92 -16.97 10.25
CA LEU A 250 -9.98 -16.81 9.26
C LEU A 250 -10.81 -18.10 9.10
N ARG A 251 -10.14 -19.25 8.98
CA ARG A 251 -10.80 -20.56 8.91
C ARG A 251 -11.65 -20.84 10.14
N SER A 252 -11.13 -20.54 11.34
CA SER A 252 -11.87 -20.71 12.59
C SER A 252 -13.17 -19.91 12.67
N ARG A 253 -13.19 -18.79 11.93
CA ARG A 253 -14.37 -17.90 11.78
C ARG A 253 -15.28 -18.30 10.61
N GLY A 254 -14.93 -19.32 9.83
CA GLY A 254 -15.65 -19.68 8.62
C GLY A 254 -15.44 -18.72 7.45
N ILE A 255 -14.36 -17.95 7.46
CA ILE A 255 -14.02 -16.97 6.41
C ILE A 255 -13.06 -17.63 5.42
N GLY A 256 -13.42 -17.63 4.14
CA GLY A 256 -12.54 -18.10 3.06
C GLY A 256 -11.35 -17.15 2.84
N LEU A 257 -10.19 -17.70 2.49
CA LEU A 257 -8.99 -16.93 2.16
C LEU A 257 -8.49 -17.25 0.75
N ILE A 258 -8.41 -16.21 -0.07
CA ILE A 258 -7.76 -16.25 -1.39
C ILE A 258 -6.53 -15.35 -1.31
N VAL A 259 -5.37 -15.85 -1.74
CA VAL A 259 -4.18 -15.02 -1.93
C VAL A 259 -3.77 -15.07 -3.40
N PHE A 260 -3.46 -13.92 -3.96
CA PHE A 260 -2.91 -13.82 -5.31
C PHE A 260 -1.76 -12.83 -5.36
N ASP A 261 -0.83 -13.05 -6.29
CA ASP A 261 0.35 -12.20 -6.42
C ASP A 261 0.20 -11.12 -7.51
N VAL A 262 1.14 -10.20 -7.53
CA VAL A 262 1.30 -9.23 -8.61
C VAL A 262 2.31 -9.77 -9.62
N ALA A 263 1.83 -10.26 -10.75
CA ALA A 263 2.65 -10.58 -11.93
C ALA A 263 3.94 -11.39 -11.64
N ASN A 264 3.86 -12.48 -10.89
CA ASN A 264 4.97 -13.36 -10.52
C ASN A 264 5.82 -12.87 -9.31
N HIS A 265 5.25 -12.04 -8.45
CA HIS A 265 5.97 -11.56 -7.26
C HIS A 265 6.28 -12.66 -6.23
N PHE A 266 5.52 -13.76 -6.21
CA PHE A 266 5.86 -14.92 -5.40
C PHE A 266 7.27 -15.46 -5.69
N ALA A 267 7.69 -15.46 -6.96
CA ALA A 267 9.04 -15.93 -7.34
C ALA A 267 10.17 -15.10 -6.71
N LYS A 268 9.89 -13.89 -6.23
CA LYS A 268 10.85 -13.07 -5.49
C LYS A 268 11.15 -13.67 -4.11
N TRP A 269 10.18 -14.37 -3.52
CA TRP A 269 10.24 -14.96 -2.17
C TRP A 269 9.91 -16.46 -2.21
N PRO A 270 10.86 -17.33 -2.66
CA PRO A 270 10.60 -18.75 -2.83
C PRO A 270 10.18 -19.48 -1.55
N GLY A 271 10.68 -19.04 -0.38
CA GLY A 271 10.27 -19.60 0.92
C GLY A 271 8.81 -19.29 1.24
N VAL A 272 8.33 -18.09 0.91
CA VAL A 272 6.91 -17.72 1.04
C VAL A 272 6.07 -18.49 0.04
N GLN A 273 6.47 -18.54 -1.25
CA GLN A 273 5.73 -19.28 -2.28
C GLN A 273 5.54 -20.75 -1.92
N SER A 274 6.63 -21.41 -1.50
CA SER A 274 6.57 -22.84 -1.10
C SER A 274 5.67 -23.05 0.11
N HIS A 275 5.71 -22.16 1.08
CA HIS A 275 4.87 -22.21 2.26
C HIS A 275 3.37 -22.04 1.91
N LEU A 276 3.03 -21.05 1.09
CA LEU A 276 1.67 -20.85 0.61
C LEU A 276 1.11 -22.06 -0.14
N GLN A 277 1.95 -22.75 -0.93
CA GLN A 277 1.56 -23.98 -1.62
C GLN A 277 1.22 -25.11 -0.65
N VAL A 278 1.97 -25.25 0.46
CA VAL A 278 1.66 -26.23 1.53
C VAL A 278 0.32 -25.89 2.17
N LEU A 279 0.06 -24.64 2.49
CA LEU A 279 -1.23 -24.20 3.05
C LEU A 279 -2.39 -24.41 2.06
N ALA A 280 -2.15 -24.23 0.77
CA ALA A 280 -3.15 -24.50 -0.26
C ALA A 280 -3.50 -26.01 -0.35
N GLN A 281 -2.49 -26.89 -0.27
CA GLN A 281 -2.71 -28.34 -0.25
C GLN A 281 -3.51 -28.81 0.97
N SER A 282 -3.37 -28.13 2.12
CA SER A 282 -4.17 -28.39 3.32
C SER A 282 -5.59 -27.80 3.26
N GLY A 283 -5.93 -27.09 2.19
CA GLY A 283 -7.21 -26.41 2.01
C GLY A 283 -7.41 -25.19 2.92
N LEU A 284 -6.33 -24.64 3.48
CA LEU A 284 -6.39 -23.47 4.36
C LEU A 284 -6.50 -22.15 3.58
N VAL A 285 -5.92 -22.12 2.38
CA VAL A 285 -5.91 -20.95 1.50
C VAL A 285 -6.04 -21.36 0.04
N ARG A 286 -6.64 -20.51 -0.77
CA ARG A 286 -6.59 -20.64 -2.23
C ARG A 286 -5.52 -19.71 -2.79
N VAL A 287 -4.46 -20.28 -3.36
CA VAL A 287 -3.35 -19.51 -3.95
C VAL A 287 -3.54 -19.39 -5.46
N ILE A 288 -3.36 -18.18 -5.99
CA ILE A 288 -3.51 -17.89 -7.41
C ILE A 288 -2.29 -17.11 -7.89
N GLU A 289 -1.62 -17.63 -8.92
CA GLU A 289 -0.54 -16.93 -9.61
C GLU A 289 -1.12 -16.08 -10.74
N SER A 290 -0.92 -14.76 -10.68
CA SER A 290 -1.55 -13.84 -11.62
C SER A 290 -0.79 -13.65 -12.94
N LYS A 291 0.46 -14.09 -13.01
CA LYS A 291 1.29 -13.92 -14.22
C LYS A 291 0.58 -14.36 -15.51
N PRO A 292 -0.08 -15.54 -15.59
CA PRO A 292 -0.73 -16.00 -16.82
C PRO A 292 -1.85 -15.07 -17.30
N TRP A 293 -2.43 -14.26 -16.44
CA TRP A 293 -3.50 -13.34 -16.78
C TRP A 293 -3.05 -12.22 -17.73
N PHE A 294 -1.76 -11.93 -17.73
CA PHE A 294 -1.16 -10.85 -18.49
C PHE A 294 -0.36 -11.33 -19.71
N ASP A 295 -0.34 -12.65 -19.96
CA ASP A 295 0.40 -13.21 -21.09
C ASP A 295 -0.17 -12.69 -22.42
N GLY A 296 0.71 -12.10 -23.24
CA GLY A 296 0.33 -11.49 -24.52
C GLY A 296 -0.33 -10.11 -24.42
N LEU A 297 -0.63 -9.60 -23.22
CA LEU A 297 -1.16 -8.25 -23.04
C LEU A 297 -0.05 -7.21 -23.06
N ARG A 298 -0.39 -6.00 -23.58
CA ARG A 298 0.45 -4.81 -23.56
C ARG A 298 -0.32 -3.68 -22.91
N ASP A 299 0.41 -2.65 -22.46
CA ASP A 299 -0.16 -1.40 -21.96
C ASP A 299 -1.10 -1.58 -20.74
N TYR A 300 -0.90 -2.63 -19.96
CA TYR A 300 -1.68 -2.89 -18.76
C TYR A 300 -1.11 -2.21 -17.50
N ALA A 301 0.16 -1.74 -17.53
CA ALA A 301 0.79 -0.95 -16.46
C ALA A 301 0.41 0.53 -16.56
N THR A 302 0.68 1.28 -15.50
CA THR A 302 0.49 2.73 -15.51
C THR A 302 1.69 3.46 -16.12
N PRO A 303 1.53 4.69 -16.63
CA PRO A 303 2.65 5.49 -17.10
C PRO A 303 3.65 5.88 -16.01
N GLU A 304 3.29 5.79 -14.74
CA GLU A 304 4.18 5.99 -13.59
C GLU A 304 5.04 4.76 -13.27
N GLY A 305 4.76 3.61 -13.90
CA GLY A 305 5.44 2.36 -13.67
C GLY A 305 4.78 1.43 -12.63
N HIS A 306 3.58 1.77 -12.13
CA HIS A 306 2.81 0.86 -11.28
C HIS A 306 2.31 -0.34 -12.10
N PRO A 307 2.25 -1.56 -11.50
CA PRO A 307 1.97 -2.79 -12.25
C PRO A 307 0.67 -2.79 -13.03
N TRP A 308 -0.38 -2.15 -12.53
CA TRP A 308 -1.70 -2.20 -13.12
C TRP A 308 -2.29 -0.81 -13.39
N GLY A 309 -2.46 -0.49 -14.67
CA GLY A 309 -3.33 0.59 -15.15
C GLY A 309 -4.79 0.13 -15.25
N PRO A 310 -5.68 0.93 -15.87
CA PRO A 310 -7.11 0.59 -15.97
C PRO A 310 -7.38 -0.76 -16.62
N LEU A 311 -6.57 -1.16 -17.63
CA LEU A 311 -6.66 -2.48 -18.25
C LEU A 311 -6.22 -3.57 -17.28
N GLY A 312 -5.09 -3.38 -16.58
CA GLY A 312 -4.57 -4.33 -15.61
C GLY A 312 -5.56 -4.60 -14.49
N HIS A 313 -6.15 -3.56 -13.92
CA HIS A 313 -7.19 -3.70 -12.90
C HIS A 313 -8.45 -4.44 -13.40
N ARG A 314 -8.85 -4.23 -14.63
CA ARG A 314 -9.95 -5.00 -15.24
C ARG A 314 -9.62 -6.48 -15.34
N VAL A 315 -8.43 -6.81 -15.84
CA VAL A 315 -7.95 -8.19 -15.97
C VAL A 315 -7.94 -8.89 -14.62
N VAL A 316 -7.38 -8.25 -13.59
CA VAL A 316 -7.37 -8.78 -12.22
C VAL A 316 -8.80 -9.05 -11.73
N ALA A 317 -9.69 -8.08 -11.88
CA ALA A 317 -11.07 -8.23 -11.43
C ALA A 317 -11.77 -9.41 -12.15
N GLU A 318 -11.63 -9.50 -13.47
CA GLU A 318 -12.26 -10.56 -14.26
C GLU A 318 -11.81 -11.96 -13.86
N HIS A 319 -10.53 -12.15 -13.55
CA HIS A 319 -9.99 -13.44 -13.12
C HIS A 319 -10.32 -13.77 -11.64
N LEU A 320 -10.60 -12.76 -10.81
CA LEU A 320 -10.99 -12.98 -9.42
C LEU A 320 -12.48 -13.30 -9.23
N VAL A 321 -13.36 -12.97 -10.18
CA VAL A 321 -14.81 -13.20 -10.04
C VAL A 321 -15.13 -14.66 -9.70
N GLU A 322 -14.67 -15.61 -10.50
CA GLU A 322 -14.99 -17.03 -10.29
C GLU A 322 -14.34 -17.63 -9.03
N PRO A 323 -13.05 -17.36 -8.74
CA PRO A 323 -12.46 -17.74 -7.44
C PRO A 323 -13.24 -17.25 -6.22
N ILE A 324 -13.67 -15.99 -6.25
CA ILE A 324 -14.45 -15.40 -5.14
C ILE A 324 -15.81 -16.06 -5.08
N ARG A 325 -16.53 -16.18 -6.21
CA ARG A 325 -17.86 -16.80 -6.27
C ARG A 325 -17.85 -18.22 -5.71
N ALA A 326 -16.83 -19.01 -6.07
CA ALA A 326 -16.64 -20.37 -5.54
C ALA A 326 -16.41 -20.41 -4.02
N SER A 327 -15.88 -19.33 -3.43
CA SER A 327 -15.64 -19.21 -1.99
C SER A 327 -16.86 -18.67 -1.22
N LEU A 328 -17.81 -18.03 -1.89
CA LEU A 328 -19.05 -17.55 -1.26
C LEU A 328 -20.08 -18.66 -1.04
N GLY A 329 -19.88 -19.80 -1.67
CA GLY A 329 -20.83 -20.92 -1.63
C GLY A 329 -22.03 -20.72 -2.60
N PRO A 330 -22.90 -21.73 -2.68
CA PRO A 330 -24.09 -21.64 -3.52
C PRO A 330 -25.15 -20.72 -2.93
#